data_e6b8bd0328ddf2350849d53ad743e852
#
_entry.id   e6b8bd0328ddf2350849d53ad743e852
#
_cell.length_a   1.000
_cell.length_b   1.000
_cell.length_c   1.000
_cell.angle_alpha   90.00
_cell.angle_beta   90.00
_cell.angle_gamma   90.00
#
_symmetry.space_group_name_H-M   'P 1'
#
loop_
_entity.id
_entity.type
_entity.pdbx_description
1 polymer ?
#
loop_
_entity_poly.entity_id
_entity_poly.type
_entity_poly.pdbx_seq_one_letter_code
_entity_poly.pdbx_strand_id
1 'polypeptide(L)'
;MYKRQEFDKHYKAQIKELMAQGQSEEEAKKNAPVMLEAQEMLRKWEARDPEVYSLWETMNGWVYEGFDVTYKALGVDFDKVYYESQTYLLGKSLVEEGLRKGVFYRRPDNSVWIDLTADGLDEKLLLRGDGTSVYMTQDLGTAYRRFEDNKLDDMIYVVGNEQNYHFQVLKLVLKKLGYADWSDHITHLS
;
A
#
# COMPACT_ATOMS: atom_id res chain seq x y z
N MET A 1 -5.80 -18.70 2.39
CA MET A 1 -4.71 -19.62 1.99
C MET A 1 -4.94 -20.23 0.60
N TYR A 2 -6.07 -20.88 0.31
CA TYR A 2 -6.34 -21.54 -0.99
C TYR A 2 -6.31 -20.61 -2.21
N LYS A 3 -6.81 -19.37 -2.13
CA LYS A 3 -6.85 -18.43 -3.27
C LYS A 3 -5.46 -18.07 -3.80
N ARG A 4 -4.49 -17.85 -2.90
CA ARG A 4 -3.10 -17.58 -3.28
C ARG A 4 -2.45 -18.81 -3.94
N GLN A 5 -2.77 -20.01 -3.46
CA GLN A 5 -2.25 -21.25 -4.04
C GLN A 5 -2.75 -21.49 -5.47
N GLU A 6 -4.02 -21.21 -5.77
CA GLU A 6 -4.55 -21.33 -7.13
C GLU A 6 -3.92 -20.27 -8.06
N PHE A 7 -3.81 -19.02 -7.62
CA PHE A 7 -3.09 -18.00 -8.37
C PHE A 7 -1.66 -18.43 -8.67
N ASP A 8 -0.90 -18.84 -7.67
CA ASP A 8 0.50 -19.28 -7.79
C ASP A 8 0.65 -20.47 -8.77
N LYS A 9 -0.30 -21.39 -8.76
CA LYS A 9 -0.31 -22.55 -9.65
C LYS A 9 -0.47 -22.12 -11.12
N HIS A 10 -1.47 -21.27 -11.41
CA HIS A 10 -1.68 -20.75 -12.76
C HIS A 10 -0.51 -19.88 -13.21
N TYR A 11 -0.03 -18.98 -12.34
CA TYR A 11 1.08 -18.08 -12.62
C TYR A 11 2.36 -18.83 -12.98
N LYS A 12 2.75 -19.83 -12.20
CA LYS A 12 3.93 -20.65 -12.47
C LYS A 12 3.81 -21.46 -13.76
N ALA A 13 2.63 -21.98 -14.08
CA ALA A 13 2.40 -22.70 -15.33
C ALA A 13 2.54 -21.78 -16.55
N GLN A 14 1.95 -20.59 -16.50
CA GLN A 14 2.02 -19.58 -17.55
C GLN A 14 3.44 -19.04 -17.76
N ILE A 15 4.21 -18.80 -16.69
CA ILE A 15 5.62 -18.42 -16.80
C ILE A 15 6.41 -19.49 -17.55
N LYS A 16 6.23 -20.75 -17.16
CA LYS A 16 6.94 -21.87 -17.81
C LYS A 16 6.61 -21.98 -19.31
N GLU A 17 5.36 -21.75 -19.66
CA GLU A 17 4.91 -21.74 -21.06
C GLU A 17 5.53 -20.59 -21.86
N LEU A 18 5.52 -19.37 -21.32
CA LEU A 18 6.09 -18.19 -21.96
C LEU A 18 7.62 -18.31 -22.13
N MET A 19 8.30 -18.88 -21.14
CA MET A 19 9.74 -19.18 -21.25
C MET A 19 10.02 -20.22 -22.33
N ALA A 20 9.17 -21.24 -22.49
CA ALA A 20 9.30 -22.22 -23.58
C ALA A 20 9.06 -21.60 -24.97
N GLN A 21 8.36 -20.46 -25.04
CA GLN A 21 8.16 -19.64 -26.23
C GLN A 21 9.30 -18.63 -26.48
N GLY A 22 10.36 -18.64 -25.65
CA GLY A 22 11.57 -17.84 -25.84
C GLY A 22 11.62 -16.53 -25.05
N GLN A 23 10.67 -16.27 -24.15
CA GLN A 23 10.76 -15.11 -23.24
C GLN A 23 11.77 -15.37 -22.11
N SER A 24 12.45 -14.33 -21.65
CA SER A 24 13.20 -14.37 -20.39
C SER A 24 12.26 -14.59 -19.20
N GLU A 25 12.80 -15.09 -18.09
CA GLU A 25 12.00 -15.28 -16.87
C GLU A 25 11.35 -13.98 -16.38
N GLU A 26 12.05 -12.85 -16.47
CA GLU A 26 11.52 -11.54 -16.08
C GLU A 26 10.38 -11.08 -17.00
N GLU A 27 10.51 -11.27 -18.29
CA GLU A 27 9.44 -10.96 -19.25
C GLU A 27 8.24 -11.88 -19.06
N ALA A 28 8.47 -13.19 -18.90
CA ALA A 28 7.42 -14.15 -18.64
C ALA A 28 6.63 -13.86 -17.36
N LYS A 29 7.31 -13.44 -16.28
CA LYS A 29 6.66 -12.99 -15.04
C LYS A 29 5.76 -11.77 -15.24
N LYS A 30 6.17 -10.82 -16.06
CA LYS A 30 5.38 -9.61 -16.34
C LYS A 30 4.21 -9.88 -17.29
N ASN A 31 4.41 -10.78 -18.25
CA ASN A 31 3.47 -11.04 -19.34
C ASN A 31 2.50 -12.21 -19.05
N ALA A 32 2.65 -12.89 -17.91
CA ALA A 32 1.75 -13.97 -17.53
C ALA A 32 0.29 -13.47 -17.51
N PRO A 33 -0.65 -14.10 -18.28
CA PRO A 33 -2.03 -13.63 -18.37
C PRO A 33 -2.71 -13.39 -17.02
N VAL A 34 -2.59 -14.32 -16.08
CA VAL A 34 -3.18 -14.16 -14.74
C VAL A 34 -2.62 -12.95 -13.98
N MET A 35 -1.37 -12.57 -14.22
CA MET A 35 -0.78 -11.35 -13.63
C MET A 35 -1.35 -10.09 -14.26
N LEU A 36 -1.51 -10.08 -15.58
CA LEU A 36 -2.12 -8.95 -16.31
C LEU A 36 -3.59 -8.77 -15.92
N GLU A 37 -4.33 -9.86 -15.75
CA GLU A 37 -5.72 -9.84 -15.25
C GLU A 37 -5.80 -9.28 -13.84
N ALA A 38 -4.89 -9.67 -12.94
CA ALA A 38 -4.85 -9.15 -11.57
C ALA A 38 -4.54 -7.64 -11.55
N GLN A 39 -3.61 -7.17 -12.39
CA GLN A 39 -3.31 -5.75 -12.54
C GLN A 39 -4.51 -4.97 -13.11
N GLU A 40 -5.22 -5.55 -14.07
CA GLU A 40 -6.43 -4.93 -14.61
C GLU A 40 -7.55 -4.86 -13.57
N MET A 41 -7.74 -5.91 -12.76
CA MET A 41 -8.68 -5.86 -11.64
C MET A 41 -8.36 -4.73 -10.65
N LEU A 42 -7.08 -4.51 -10.34
CA LEU A 42 -6.68 -3.40 -9.47
C LEU A 42 -7.04 -2.04 -10.07
N ARG A 43 -6.75 -1.84 -11.37
CA ARG A 43 -7.12 -0.59 -12.07
C ARG A 43 -8.62 -0.36 -12.07
N LYS A 44 -9.41 -1.41 -12.35
CA LYS A 44 -10.87 -1.37 -12.31
C LYS A 44 -11.38 -1.05 -10.90
N TRP A 45 -10.79 -1.65 -9.87
CA TRP A 45 -11.13 -1.36 -8.48
C TRP A 45 -10.88 0.12 -8.13
N GLU A 46 -9.72 0.66 -8.50
CA GLU A 46 -9.39 2.07 -8.27
C GLU A 46 -10.32 3.02 -9.09
N ALA A 47 -10.73 2.60 -10.28
CA ALA A 47 -11.69 3.33 -11.11
C ALA A 47 -13.15 3.19 -10.65
N ARG A 48 -13.41 2.42 -9.58
CA ARG A 48 -14.75 2.14 -9.05
C ARG A 48 -15.64 1.40 -10.07
N ASP A 49 -15.05 0.50 -10.87
CA ASP A 49 -15.84 -0.38 -11.74
C ASP A 49 -16.89 -1.14 -10.92
N PRO A 50 -18.18 -1.08 -11.29
CA PRO A 50 -19.27 -1.57 -10.43
C PRO A 50 -19.17 -3.06 -10.11
N GLU A 51 -18.76 -3.89 -11.05
CA GLU A 51 -18.66 -5.32 -10.88
C GLU A 51 -17.51 -5.69 -9.93
N VAL A 52 -16.30 -5.18 -10.23
CA VAL A 52 -15.10 -5.45 -9.43
C VAL A 52 -15.23 -4.87 -8.03
N TYR A 53 -15.79 -3.66 -7.93
CA TYR A 53 -15.96 -3.01 -6.65
C TYR A 53 -16.98 -3.70 -5.76
N SER A 54 -18.13 -4.13 -6.30
CA SER A 54 -19.16 -4.90 -5.58
C SER A 54 -18.63 -6.25 -5.08
N LEU A 55 -17.85 -6.96 -5.91
CA LEU A 55 -17.19 -8.20 -5.49
C LEU A 55 -16.24 -7.95 -4.31
N TRP A 56 -15.42 -6.91 -4.40
CA TRP A 56 -14.49 -6.50 -3.34
C TRP A 56 -15.24 -6.12 -2.05
N GLU A 57 -16.31 -5.32 -2.13
CA GLU A 57 -17.14 -4.98 -0.95
C GLU A 57 -17.74 -6.21 -0.28
N THR A 58 -18.30 -7.13 -1.06
CA THR A 58 -18.87 -8.38 -0.55
C THR A 58 -17.82 -9.21 0.20
N MET A 59 -16.64 -9.37 -0.41
CA MET A 59 -15.57 -10.17 0.21
C MET A 59 -15.04 -9.53 1.49
N ASN A 60 -14.87 -8.21 1.51
CA ASN A 60 -14.45 -7.50 2.71
C ASN A 60 -15.53 -7.48 3.79
N GLY A 61 -16.80 -7.39 3.42
CA GLY A 61 -17.92 -7.52 4.36
C GLY A 61 -17.83 -8.80 5.19
N TRP A 62 -17.59 -9.93 4.55
CA TRP A 62 -17.41 -11.22 5.27
C TRP A 62 -16.19 -11.19 6.21
N VAL A 63 -15.11 -10.53 5.84
CA VAL A 63 -13.92 -10.40 6.69
C VAL A 63 -14.23 -9.51 7.89
N TYR A 64 -14.91 -8.39 7.70
CA TYR A 64 -15.26 -7.47 8.78
C TYR A 64 -16.22 -8.11 9.78
N GLU A 65 -17.23 -8.86 9.32
CA GLU A 65 -18.10 -9.66 10.20
C GLU A 65 -17.28 -10.63 11.07
N GLY A 66 -16.29 -11.32 10.46
CA GLY A 66 -15.38 -12.21 11.17
C GLY A 66 -14.50 -11.48 12.20
N PHE A 67 -14.01 -10.29 11.86
CA PHE A 67 -13.26 -9.44 12.81
C PHE A 67 -14.12 -9.01 13.99
N ASP A 68 -15.34 -8.57 13.74
CA ASP A 68 -16.27 -8.17 14.79
C ASP A 68 -16.55 -9.29 15.80
N VAL A 69 -16.76 -10.52 15.31
CA VAL A 69 -16.91 -11.69 16.19
C VAL A 69 -15.66 -11.93 17.02
N THR A 70 -14.48 -11.83 16.40
CA THR A 70 -13.19 -12.05 17.07
C THR A 70 -12.92 -11.00 18.13
N TYR A 71 -13.08 -9.71 17.81
CA TYR A 71 -12.86 -8.62 18.75
C TYR A 71 -13.81 -8.66 19.94
N LYS A 72 -15.09 -8.97 19.70
CA LYS A 72 -16.07 -9.17 20.79
C LYS A 72 -15.67 -10.33 21.70
N ALA A 73 -15.20 -11.46 21.14
CA ALA A 73 -14.73 -12.59 21.93
C ALA A 73 -13.47 -12.26 22.74
N LEU A 74 -12.61 -11.38 22.25
CA LEU A 74 -11.41 -10.91 22.96
C LEU A 74 -11.69 -9.78 23.98
N GLY A 75 -12.90 -9.22 23.98
CA GLY A 75 -13.24 -8.06 24.81
C GLY A 75 -12.53 -6.78 24.36
N VAL A 76 -12.22 -6.66 23.06
CA VAL A 76 -11.55 -5.51 22.46
C VAL A 76 -12.58 -4.66 21.72
N ASP A 77 -12.49 -3.35 21.88
CA ASP A 77 -13.29 -2.34 21.19
C ASP A 77 -12.39 -1.21 20.66
N PHE A 78 -12.90 -0.40 19.73
CA PHE A 78 -12.17 0.68 19.08
C PHE A 78 -13.01 1.95 19.02
N ASP A 79 -12.42 3.07 19.38
CA ASP A 79 -13.07 4.40 19.29
C ASP A 79 -13.29 4.78 17.81
N LYS A 80 -12.36 4.39 16.92
CA LYS A 80 -12.43 4.70 15.48
C LYS A 80 -11.72 3.65 14.62
N VAL A 81 -12.35 3.30 13.51
CA VAL A 81 -11.78 2.40 12.50
C VAL A 81 -11.46 3.19 11.23
N TYR A 82 -10.24 3.02 10.71
CA TYR A 82 -9.81 3.58 9.43
C TYR A 82 -9.62 2.46 8.40
N TYR A 83 -10.24 2.62 7.24
CA TYR A 83 -10.12 1.68 6.13
C TYR A 83 -9.16 2.23 5.09
N GLU A 84 -8.17 1.45 4.69
CA GLU A 84 -7.18 1.84 3.67
C GLU A 84 -7.84 2.25 2.35
N SER A 85 -8.97 1.63 1.99
CA SER A 85 -9.78 2.00 0.83
C SER A 85 -10.33 3.44 0.85
N GLN A 86 -10.30 4.10 2.00
CA GLN A 86 -10.72 5.49 2.19
C GLN A 86 -9.53 6.45 2.31
N THR A 87 -8.36 5.95 2.75
CA THR A 87 -7.19 6.77 3.04
C THR A 87 -6.15 6.78 1.90
N TYR A 88 -6.16 5.79 1.00
CA TYR A 88 -5.17 5.71 -0.08
C TYR A 88 -5.20 6.90 -1.05
N LEU A 89 -6.37 7.51 -1.29
CA LEU A 89 -6.51 8.72 -2.12
C LEU A 89 -5.78 9.92 -1.50
N LEU A 90 -5.82 10.05 -0.17
CA LEU A 90 -5.04 11.08 0.53
C LEU A 90 -3.54 10.85 0.35
N GLY A 91 -3.11 9.58 0.39
CA GLY A 91 -1.72 9.22 0.11
C GLY A 91 -1.29 9.64 -1.30
N LYS A 92 -2.13 9.44 -2.32
CA LYS A 92 -1.86 9.95 -3.68
C LYS A 92 -1.73 11.47 -3.72
N SER A 93 -2.59 12.20 -3.01
CA SER A 93 -2.51 13.66 -2.90
C SER A 93 -1.20 14.13 -2.26
N LEU A 94 -0.71 13.43 -1.24
CA LEU A 94 0.59 13.69 -0.62
C LEU A 94 1.76 13.39 -1.57
N VAL A 95 1.62 12.37 -2.42
CA VAL A 95 2.62 12.09 -3.46
C VAL A 95 2.68 13.22 -4.48
N GLU A 96 1.55 13.74 -4.93
CA GLU A 96 1.51 14.92 -5.83
C GLU A 96 2.08 16.17 -5.15
N GLU A 97 1.84 16.35 -3.86
CA GLU A 97 2.46 17.41 -3.08
C GLU A 97 3.98 17.28 -3.04
N GLY A 98 4.49 16.07 -2.78
CA GLY A 98 5.93 15.79 -2.73
C GLY A 98 6.62 16.01 -4.08
N LEU A 99 5.96 15.68 -5.19
CA LEU A 99 6.44 15.99 -6.54
C LEU A 99 6.53 17.51 -6.77
N ARG A 100 5.51 18.28 -6.37
CA ARG A 100 5.53 19.75 -6.48
C ARG A 100 6.60 20.40 -5.62
N LYS A 101 6.90 19.83 -4.46
CA LYS A 101 7.98 20.29 -3.55
C LYS A 101 9.37 19.84 -3.99
N GLY A 102 9.50 18.98 -5.00
CA GLY A 102 10.78 18.39 -5.43
C GLY A 102 11.37 17.40 -4.43
N VAL A 103 10.57 16.92 -3.47
CA VAL A 103 10.95 15.86 -2.50
C VAL A 103 10.88 14.48 -3.16
N PHE A 104 9.91 14.30 -4.04
CA PHE A 104 9.73 13.08 -4.84
C PHE A 104 10.09 13.36 -6.30
N TYR A 105 10.42 12.30 -7.03
CA TYR A 105 10.74 12.39 -8.44
C TYR A 105 10.10 11.26 -9.24
N ARG A 106 9.93 11.50 -10.53
CA ARG A 106 9.32 10.56 -11.45
C ARG A 106 10.40 9.90 -12.32
N ARG A 107 10.35 8.59 -12.43
CA ARG A 107 11.22 7.82 -13.34
C ARG A 107 10.63 7.77 -14.76
N PRO A 108 11.41 7.37 -15.79
CA PRO A 108 10.93 7.29 -17.17
C PRO A 108 9.73 6.36 -17.40
N ASP A 109 9.53 5.38 -16.52
CA ASP A 109 8.38 4.47 -16.53
C ASP A 109 7.14 5.06 -15.83
N ASN A 110 7.15 6.36 -15.51
CA ASN A 110 6.13 7.11 -14.75
C ASN A 110 5.99 6.73 -13.27
N SER A 111 6.75 5.79 -12.75
CA SER A 111 6.74 5.49 -11.32
C SER A 111 7.28 6.67 -10.49
N VAL A 112 6.75 6.85 -9.28
CA VAL A 112 7.16 7.93 -8.37
C VAL A 112 7.97 7.36 -7.22
N TRP A 113 9.09 7.98 -6.95
CA TRP A 113 10.08 7.54 -5.96
C TRP A 113 10.53 8.67 -5.04
N ILE A 114 11.05 8.29 -3.89
CA ILE A 114 11.83 9.16 -3.01
C ILE A 114 13.22 8.56 -2.81
N ASP A 115 14.24 9.42 -2.84
CA ASP A 115 15.62 9.05 -2.51
C ASP A 115 15.87 9.33 -1.02
N LEU A 116 16.19 8.28 -0.28
CA LEU A 116 16.51 8.31 1.15
C LEU A 116 17.95 7.85 1.41
N THR A 117 18.78 7.75 0.37
CA THR A 117 20.17 7.26 0.47
C THR A 117 21.06 8.14 1.33
N ALA A 118 20.84 9.45 1.30
CA ALA A 118 21.54 10.41 2.18
C ALA A 118 21.20 10.20 3.67
N ASP A 119 20.08 9.56 3.97
CA ASP A 119 19.63 9.25 5.34
C ASP A 119 19.97 7.80 5.74
N GLY A 120 20.74 7.09 4.91
CA GLY A 120 21.18 5.71 5.16
C GLY A 120 20.13 4.64 4.85
N LEU A 121 19.08 4.99 4.10
CA LEU A 121 18.05 4.07 3.62
C LEU A 121 18.11 3.95 2.10
N ASP A 122 17.23 3.10 1.52
CA ASP A 122 17.15 2.94 0.07
C ASP A 122 16.18 3.95 -0.56
N GLU A 123 16.25 4.09 -1.89
CA GLU A 123 15.15 4.70 -2.65
C GLU A 123 13.86 3.89 -2.47
N LYS A 124 12.72 4.59 -2.32
CA LYS A 124 11.41 3.95 -2.10
C LYS A 124 10.41 4.33 -3.18
N LEU A 125 9.75 3.30 -3.70
CA LEU A 125 8.60 3.44 -4.59
C LEU A 125 7.40 3.97 -3.82
N LEU A 126 6.74 5.00 -4.36
CA LEU A 126 5.51 5.58 -3.82
C LEU A 126 4.30 5.35 -4.73
N LEU A 127 4.48 5.42 -6.05
CA LEU A 127 3.46 5.02 -7.02
C LEU A 127 4.09 4.18 -8.13
N ARG A 128 3.38 3.16 -8.58
CA ARG A 128 3.78 2.39 -9.76
C ARG A 128 3.63 3.22 -11.03
N GLY A 129 4.24 2.79 -12.11
CA GLY A 129 4.18 3.48 -13.42
C GLY A 129 2.77 3.60 -13.99
N ASP A 130 1.86 2.72 -13.62
CA ASP A 130 0.43 2.78 -13.97
C ASP A 130 -0.40 3.68 -13.03
N GLY A 131 0.27 4.35 -12.06
CA GLY A 131 -0.37 5.24 -11.09
C GLY A 131 -1.03 4.54 -9.90
N THR A 132 -0.92 3.21 -9.78
CA THR A 132 -1.48 2.50 -8.63
C THR A 132 -0.62 2.67 -7.38
N SER A 133 -1.29 2.67 -6.22
CA SER A 133 -0.67 2.88 -4.91
C SER A 133 0.14 1.65 -4.46
N VAL A 134 1.10 1.90 -3.57
CA VAL A 134 1.80 0.88 -2.78
C VAL A 134 1.49 1.07 -1.30
N TYR A 135 1.87 0.13 -0.44
CA TYR A 135 1.61 0.22 1.01
C TYR A 135 2.07 1.54 1.62
N MET A 136 3.26 2.02 1.26
CA MET A 136 3.78 3.31 1.77
C MET A 136 2.84 4.48 1.48
N THR A 137 2.24 4.51 0.29
CA THR A 137 1.27 5.56 -0.09
C THR A 137 0.02 5.50 0.78
N GLN A 138 -0.46 4.28 1.06
CA GLN A 138 -1.64 4.06 1.91
C GLN A 138 -1.36 4.49 3.35
N ASP A 139 -0.19 4.15 3.89
CA ASP A 139 0.20 4.51 5.25
C ASP A 139 0.45 6.01 5.42
N LEU A 140 1.02 6.68 4.41
CA LEU A 140 1.11 8.13 4.37
C LEU A 140 -0.27 8.78 4.48
N GLY A 141 -1.24 8.33 3.68
CA GLY A 141 -2.62 8.83 3.72
C GLY A 141 -3.30 8.57 5.05
N THR A 142 -3.06 7.39 5.63
CA THR A 142 -3.64 7.00 6.93
C THR A 142 -3.03 7.81 8.07
N ALA A 143 -1.71 7.99 8.10
CA ALA A 143 -1.03 8.82 9.10
C ALA A 143 -1.52 10.27 9.04
N TYR A 144 -1.54 10.85 7.83
CA TYR A 144 -2.06 12.20 7.60
C TYR A 144 -3.48 12.35 8.17
N ARG A 145 -4.39 11.42 7.80
CA ARG A 145 -5.78 11.45 8.25
C ARG A 145 -5.93 11.36 9.75
N ARG A 146 -5.10 10.53 10.41
CA ARG A 146 -5.15 10.36 11.87
C ARG A 146 -4.74 11.63 12.61
N PHE A 147 -3.69 12.31 12.18
CA PHE A 147 -3.25 13.56 12.76
C PHE A 147 -4.28 14.68 12.55
N GLU A 148 -4.81 14.81 11.33
CA GLU A 148 -5.81 15.83 11.00
C GLU A 148 -7.14 15.64 11.78
N ASP A 149 -7.65 14.41 11.83
CA ASP A 149 -8.94 14.13 12.45
C ASP A 149 -8.92 14.23 13.98
N ASN A 150 -7.80 13.89 14.62
CA ASN A 150 -7.78 13.66 16.06
C ASN A 150 -6.91 14.68 16.82
N LYS A 151 -6.17 15.57 16.15
CA LYS A 151 -5.23 16.53 16.78
C LYS A 151 -4.31 15.81 17.78
N LEU A 152 -3.64 14.78 17.31
CA LEU A 152 -2.83 13.90 18.15
C LEU A 152 -1.59 14.63 18.66
N ASP A 153 -1.28 14.43 19.94
CA ASP A 153 0.02 14.76 20.51
C ASP A 153 1.04 13.66 20.13
N ASP A 154 0.65 12.39 20.23
CA ASP A 154 1.48 11.24 19.86
C ASP A 154 0.67 10.17 19.12
N MET A 155 1.31 9.45 18.22
CA MET A 155 0.76 8.30 17.51
C MET A 155 1.62 7.06 17.74
N ILE A 156 1.05 6.04 18.36
CA ILE A 156 1.72 4.77 18.64
C ILE A 156 1.17 3.70 17.69
N TYR A 157 2.05 3.14 16.87
CA TYR A 157 1.75 1.97 16.05
C TYR A 157 2.17 0.70 16.79
N VAL A 158 1.19 -0.16 17.06
CA VAL A 158 1.44 -1.48 17.68
C VAL A 158 1.40 -2.53 16.58
N VAL A 159 2.56 -2.87 16.03
CA VAL A 159 2.72 -3.78 14.87
C VAL A 159 4.00 -4.59 15.05
N GLY A 160 4.07 -5.79 14.48
CA GLY A 160 5.24 -6.65 14.58
C GLY A 160 6.55 -5.99 14.14
N ASN A 161 7.66 -6.45 14.72
CA ASN A 161 9.01 -5.88 14.52
C ASN A 161 9.53 -5.97 13.07
N GLU A 162 8.99 -6.83 12.25
CA GLU A 162 9.27 -6.89 10.81
C GLU A 162 8.90 -5.60 10.07
N GLN A 163 8.07 -4.74 10.68
CA GLN A 163 7.67 -3.45 10.14
C GLN A 163 8.59 -2.29 10.55
N ASN A 164 9.62 -2.52 11.38
CA ASN A 164 10.54 -1.48 11.87
C ASN A 164 11.09 -0.59 10.74
N TYR A 165 11.59 -1.21 9.68
CA TYR A 165 12.13 -0.49 8.53
C TYR A 165 11.05 0.33 7.81
N HIS A 166 9.86 -0.20 7.67
CA HIS A 166 8.73 0.50 7.05
C HIS A 166 8.37 1.79 7.81
N PHE A 167 8.31 1.73 9.15
CA PHE A 167 8.01 2.90 9.97
C PHE A 167 9.15 3.93 10.01
N GLN A 168 10.40 3.49 9.92
CA GLN A 168 11.52 4.43 9.72
C GLN A 168 11.36 5.21 8.42
N VAL A 169 11.02 4.52 7.33
CA VAL A 169 10.74 5.17 6.02
C VAL A 169 9.55 6.12 6.12
N LEU A 170 8.43 5.69 6.72
CA LEU A 170 7.22 6.51 6.87
C LEU A 170 7.51 7.83 7.59
N LYS A 171 8.21 7.77 8.73
CA LYS A 171 8.62 8.94 9.52
C LYS A 171 9.47 9.89 8.67
N LEU A 172 10.46 9.36 7.98
CA LEU A 172 11.37 10.16 7.18
C LEU A 172 10.68 10.81 5.98
N VAL A 173 9.76 10.10 5.33
CA VAL A 173 8.95 10.64 4.23
C VAL A 173 8.08 11.79 4.71
N LEU A 174 7.37 11.62 5.84
CA LEU A 174 6.57 12.70 6.45
C LEU A 174 7.43 13.91 6.79
N LYS A 175 8.60 13.70 7.39
CA LYS A 175 9.54 14.77 7.72
C LYS A 175 9.99 15.56 6.49
N LYS A 176 10.38 14.87 5.41
CA LYS A 176 10.79 15.49 4.14
C LYS A 176 9.64 16.22 3.44
N LEU A 177 8.41 15.79 3.62
CA LEU A 177 7.21 16.49 3.13
C LEU A 177 6.90 17.77 3.90
N GLY A 178 7.52 17.98 5.06
CA GLY A 178 7.33 19.16 5.92
C GLY A 178 6.43 18.91 7.13
N TYR A 179 6.10 17.64 7.41
CA TYR A 179 5.33 17.20 8.60
C TYR A 179 6.28 16.72 9.69
N ALA A 180 7.33 17.49 10.00
CA ALA A 180 8.36 17.12 10.98
C ALA A 180 7.76 16.93 12.37
N ASP A 181 6.86 17.82 12.79
CA ASP A 181 6.18 17.73 14.09
C ASP A 181 5.42 16.41 14.25
N TRP A 182 4.74 15.93 13.19
CA TRP A 182 4.06 14.65 13.22
C TRP A 182 5.04 13.47 13.21
N SER A 183 6.09 13.56 12.38
CA SER A 183 7.11 12.53 12.28
C SER A 183 7.78 12.22 13.61
N ASP A 184 8.09 13.24 14.38
CA ASP A 184 8.80 13.11 15.66
C ASP A 184 7.89 12.50 16.74
N HIS A 185 6.56 12.61 16.59
CA HIS A 185 5.53 12.06 17.46
C HIS A 185 4.98 10.68 17.03
N ILE A 186 5.59 10.03 16.06
CA ILE A 186 5.26 8.66 15.68
C ILE A 186 6.18 7.67 16.40
N THR A 187 5.61 6.76 17.15
CA THR A 187 6.32 5.67 17.83
C THR A 187 5.86 4.32 17.29
N HIS A 188 6.78 3.43 16.97
CA HIS A 188 6.51 2.03 16.66
C HIS A 188 6.82 1.19 17.90
N LEU A 189 5.81 0.47 18.38
CA LEU A 189 5.89 -0.48 19.48
C LEU A 189 5.69 -1.90 18.92
N SER A 190 6.68 -2.78 19.11
CA SER A 190 6.67 -4.17 18.67
C SER A 190 6.89 -5.15 19.81
#